data_9eed9f57d968b0cd1be8dcb1eb85a786
#
_entry.id   9eed9f57d968b0cd1be8dcb1eb85a786
#
_cell.length_a   1.000
_cell.length_b   1.000
_cell.length_c   1.000
_cell.angle_alpha   90.00
_cell.angle_beta   90.00
_cell.angle_gamma   90.00
#
_symmetry.space_group_name_H-M   'P 1'
#
loop_
_entity.id
_entity.type
_entity.pdbx_description
1 polymer ?
#
loop_
_entity_poly.entity_id
_entity_poly.type
_entity_poly.pdbx_seq_one_letter_code
_entity_poly.pdbx_strand_id
1 'polypeptide(L)'
;STSRRQRQMCIRDSSTITDLAREMDLSVPTVTKFIDEMCEEGYINDYGKLETSGGRHPSLYGLNADSGYFVGVEVRQFSINLGLINFKGDVVQLKMNVPFKAKNTPESLDELCKLIKHFLQKVSVEKDKILNINVNLSGRVNPDLGYSYSIFNFDERPLTDVISEKVGGYRVSIDNDTRAMIYGEYMQGVVKGEKNIIFINVSWGLGMGCLLYTSPSP
;
A
#
# COMPACT_ATOMS: atom_id res chain seq x y z
N SER A 1 15.82 -18.73 -6.21
CA SER A 1 15.25 -17.84 -5.18
C SER A 1 13.95 -17.27 -5.68
N THR A 2 12.88 -17.57 -5.00
CA THR A 2 11.52 -17.12 -5.28
C THR A 2 11.46 -15.60 -5.20
N SER A 3 10.89 -14.91 -6.20
CA SER A 3 10.84 -13.45 -6.21
C SER A 3 10.00 -12.96 -5.03
N ARG A 4 10.30 -11.76 -4.52
CA ARG A 4 9.54 -11.10 -3.43
C ARG A 4 8.04 -11.04 -3.72
N ARG A 5 7.66 -10.97 -5.01
CA ARG A 5 6.28 -10.99 -5.51
C ARG A 5 5.63 -12.36 -5.33
N GLN A 6 6.35 -13.47 -5.61
CA GLN A 6 5.82 -14.81 -5.39
C GLN A 6 5.57 -15.06 -3.91
N ARG A 7 6.44 -14.58 -3.02
CA ARG A 7 6.22 -14.63 -1.56
C ARG A 7 4.99 -13.83 -1.11
N GLN A 8 4.75 -12.66 -1.71
CA GLN A 8 3.56 -11.86 -1.40
C GLN A 8 2.28 -12.42 -2.01
N MET A 9 2.35 -13.03 -3.21
CA MET A 9 1.18 -13.69 -3.82
C MET A 9 0.73 -14.93 -3.04
N CYS A 10 1.66 -15.71 -2.51
CA CYS A 10 1.32 -16.89 -1.71
C CYS A 10 0.60 -16.54 -0.40
N ILE A 11 0.93 -15.41 0.20
CA ILE A 11 0.24 -14.92 1.40
C ILE A 11 -1.16 -14.36 1.07
N ARG A 12 -1.39 -13.90 -0.16
CA ARG A 12 -2.72 -13.39 -0.59
C ARG A 12 -3.72 -14.49 -0.86
N ASP A 13 -3.26 -15.56 -1.49
CA ASP A 13 -4.06 -16.75 -1.77
C ASP A 13 -3.74 -17.76 -0.68
N SER A 14 -4.58 -18.26 0.08
CA SER A 14 -4.38 -19.19 1.19
C SER A 14 -3.29 -20.25 0.90
N SER A 15 -2.39 -20.46 1.86
CA SER A 15 -1.25 -21.38 1.76
C SER A 15 -1.18 -22.32 2.97
N THR A 16 -0.54 -23.47 2.82
CA THR A 16 -0.25 -24.36 3.96
C THR A 16 1.03 -23.92 4.68
N ILE A 17 1.16 -24.25 5.96
CA ILE A 17 2.40 -23.98 6.73
C ILE A 17 3.62 -24.60 6.04
N THR A 18 3.47 -25.78 5.47
CA THR A 18 4.58 -26.49 4.77
C THR A 18 5.01 -25.75 3.51
N ASP A 19 4.07 -25.20 2.75
CA ASP A 19 4.37 -24.42 1.55
C ASP A 19 5.06 -23.10 1.90
N LEU A 20 4.55 -22.40 2.93
CA LEU A 20 5.17 -21.18 3.44
C LEU A 20 6.60 -21.44 3.96
N ALA A 21 6.81 -22.53 4.72
CA ALA A 21 8.11 -22.90 5.23
C ALA A 21 9.12 -23.13 4.09
N ARG A 22 8.71 -23.84 3.04
CA ARG A 22 9.53 -24.09 1.85
C ARG A 22 9.85 -22.79 1.10
N GLU A 23 8.87 -21.92 0.94
CA GLU A 23 9.01 -20.65 0.19
C GLU A 23 9.89 -19.63 0.91
N MET A 24 9.77 -19.58 2.22
CA MET A 24 10.53 -18.65 3.07
C MET A 24 11.92 -19.18 3.45
N ASP A 25 12.20 -20.44 3.12
CA ASP A 25 13.44 -21.15 3.55
C ASP A 25 13.58 -21.15 5.09
N LEU A 26 12.46 -21.43 5.77
CA LEU A 26 12.38 -21.50 7.23
C LEU A 26 11.93 -22.88 7.68
N SER A 27 12.20 -23.22 8.96
CA SER A 27 11.70 -24.46 9.54
C SER A 27 10.19 -24.43 9.76
N VAL A 28 9.51 -25.57 9.59
CA VAL A 28 8.06 -25.69 9.84
C VAL A 28 7.67 -25.21 11.25
N PRO A 29 8.39 -25.56 12.33
CA PRO A 29 8.06 -25.06 13.67
C PRO A 29 8.14 -23.53 13.78
N THR A 30 9.13 -22.91 13.11
CA THR A 30 9.28 -21.43 13.09
C THR A 30 8.11 -20.77 12.40
N VAL A 31 7.70 -21.29 11.24
CA VAL A 31 6.55 -20.75 10.50
C VAL A 31 5.25 -20.97 11.26
N THR A 32 5.08 -22.14 11.90
CA THR A 32 3.90 -22.41 12.75
C THR A 32 3.75 -21.35 13.84
N LYS A 33 4.83 -21.06 14.56
CA LYS A 33 4.83 -20.02 15.61
C LYS A 33 4.40 -18.67 15.07
N PHE A 34 4.94 -18.23 13.93
CA PHE A 34 4.57 -16.94 13.31
C PHE A 34 3.11 -16.92 12.84
N ILE A 35 2.62 -18.01 12.29
CA ILE A 35 1.22 -18.12 11.85
C ILE A 35 0.28 -18.05 13.06
N ASP A 36 0.60 -18.78 14.14
CA ASP A 36 -0.20 -18.75 15.37
C ASP A 36 -0.25 -17.32 15.96
N GLU A 37 0.90 -16.63 16.08
CA GLU A 37 0.97 -15.25 16.55
C GLU A 37 0.12 -14.30 15.65
N MET A 38 0.23 -14.41 14.33
CA MET A 38 -0.54 -13.58 13.40
C MET A 38 -2.04 -13.91 13.39
N CYS A 39 -2.43 -15.16 13.68
CA CYS A 39 -3.81 -15.53 13.87
C CYS A 39 -4.39 -14.95 15.15
N GLU A 40 -3.62 -14.99 16.26
CA GLU A 40 -4.01 -14.37 17.54
C GLU A 40 -4.18 -12.85 17.41
N GLU A 41 -3.29 -12.20 16.65
CA GLU A 41 -3.36 -10.76 16.36
C GLU A 41 -4.44 -10.40 15.30
N GLY A 42 -5.06 -11.40 14.66
CA GLY A 42 -6.14 -11.21 13.69
C GLY A 42 -5.70 -10.81 12.28
N TYR A 43 -4.40 -10.87 11.95
CA TYR A 43 -3.88 -10.56 10.60
C TYR A 43 -4.07 -11.70 9.61
N ILE A 44 -4.15 -12.94 10.11
CA ILE A 44 -4.29 -14.16 9.33
C ILE A 44 -5.53 -14.91 9.80
N ASN A 45 -6.27 -15.51 8.86
CA ASN A 45 -7.36 -16.42 9.12
C ASN A 45 -6.94 -17.85 8.80
N ASP A 46 -7.35 -18.81 9.66
CA ASP A 46 -7.37 -20.23 9.34
C ASP A 46 -8.66 -20.53 8.53
N TYR A 47 -8.51 -20.90 7.27
CA TYR A 47 -9.62 -21.26 6.39
C TYR A 47 -10.02 -22.73 6.50
N GLY A 48 -9.46 -23.45 7.46
CA GLY A 48 -9.77 -24.86 7.67
C GLY A 48 -8.93 -25.80 6.82
N LYS A 49 -9.33 -27.07 6.83
CA LYS A 49 -8.56 -28.15 6.20
C LYS A 49 -8.90 -28.28 4.72
N LEU A 50 -7.87 -28.44 3.89
CA LEU A 50 -8.00 -28.82 2.49
C LEU A 50 -8.61 -30.24 2.40
N GLU A 51 -9.68 -30.39 1.64
CA GLU A 51 -10.20 -31.71 1.26
C GLU A 51 -9.22 -32.32 0.23
N THR A 52 -8.46 -33.33 0.68
CA THR A 52 -7.60 -34.13 -0.21
C THR A 52 -8.15 -35.56 -0.28
N SER A 53 -8.05 -36.17 -1.44
CA SER A 53 -8.56 -37.52 -1.71
C SER A 53 -7.79 -38.65 -1.01
N GLY A 54 -6.94 -38.33 -0.02
CA GLY A 54 -6.22 -39.29 0.83
C GLY A 54 -5.03 -38.65 1.53
N GLY A 55 -4.86 -38.93 2.82
CA GLY A 55 -3.74 -38.48 3.63
C GLY A 55 -4.08 -37.36 4.63
N ARG A 56 -3.03 -36.70 5.19
CA ARG A 56 -3.16 -35.63 6.17
C ARG A 56 -3.75 -34.38 5.50
N HIS A 57 -4.84 -33.86 6.02
CA HIS A 57 -5.48 -32.62 5.56
C HIS A 57 -4.77 -31.39 6.17
N PRO A 58 -3.93 -30.67 5.44
CA PRO A 58 -3.29 -29.48 5.95
C PRO A 58 -4.29 -28.32 6.06
N SER A 59 -4.15 -27.49 7.11
CA SER A 59 -4.90 -26.24 7.22
C SER A 59 -4.37 -25.20 6.22
N LEU A 60 -5.29 -24.40 5.68
CA LEU A 60 -5.01 -23.26 4.82
C LEU A 60 -5.06 -21.97 5.62
N TYR A 61 -4.06 -21.15 5.47
CA TYR A 61 -3.93 -19.85 6.11
C TYR A 61 -3.82 -18.75 5.07
N GLY A 62 -4.44 -17.60 5.32
CA GLY A 62 -4.34 -16.46 4.43
C GLY A 62 -4.63 -15.14 5.14
N LEU A 63 -4.29 -14.03 4.51
CA LEU A 63 -4.48 -12.70 5.09
C LEU A 63 -5.97 -12.45 5.42
N ASN A 64 -6.22 -11.86 6.58
CA ASN A 64 -7.53 -11.33 6.92
C ASN A 64 -7.73 -9.98 6.24
N ALA A 65 -8.66 -9.91 5.29
CA ALA A 65 -8.95 -8.69 4.54
C ALA A 65 -9.34 -7.51 5.44
N ASP A 66 -10.04 -7.80 6.56
CA ASP A 66 -10.60 -6.80 7.46
C ASP A 66 -9.67 -6.43 8.64
N SER A 67 -8.45 -6.96 8.65
CA SER A 67 -7.48 -6.64 9.71
C SER A 67 -6.97 -5.21 9.64
N GLY A 68 -7.04 -4.57 8.47
CA GLY A 68 -6.63 -3.19 8.28
C GLY A 68 -6.91 -2.67 6.88
N TYR A 69 -6.86 -1.35 6.75
CA TYR A 69 -7.13 -0.64 5.50
C TYR A 69 -6.09 0.43 5.25
N PHE A 70 -5.88 0.75 3.98
CA PHE A 70 -5.00 1.82 3.55
C PHE A 70 -5.76 2.76 2.62
N VAL A 71 -5.53 4.05 2.79
CA VAL A 71 -6.08 5.07 1.89
C VAL A 71 -4.95 5.57 0.98
N GLY A 72 -5.17 5.49 -0.32
CA GLY A 72 -4.33 6.09 -1.34
C GLY A 72 -4.92 7.39 -1.85
N VAL A 73 -4.11 8.43 -1.94
CA VAL A 73 -4.49 9.72 -2.50
C VAL A 73 -3.49 10.08 -3.60
N GLU A 74 -3.95 10.18 -4.83
CA GLU A 74 -3.15 10.68 -5.95
C GLU A 74 -3.52 12.14 -6.22
N VAL A 75 -2.56 13.03 -6.03
CA VAL A 75 -2.75 14.47 -6.29
C VAL A 75 -2.26 14.78 -7.70
N ARG A 76 -3.19 15.08 -8.59
CA ARG A 76 -2.93 15.50 -9.97
C ARG A 76 -3.10 17.01 -10.10
N GLN A 77 -2.71 17.57 -11.22
CA GLN A 77 -2.75 19.02 -11.44
C GLN A 77 -4.17 19.62 -11.33
N PHE A 78 -5.18 18.92 -11.82
CA PHE A 78 -6.57 19.41 -11.88
C PHE A 78 -7.60 18.47 -11.21
N SER A 79 -7.14 17.41 -10.59
CA SER A 79 -8.01 16.45 -9.89
C SER A 79 -7.24 15.69 -8.83
N ILE A 80 -7.97 15.03 -7.94
CA ILE A 80 -7.44 14.00 -7.08
C ILE A 80 -8.19 12.69 -7.28
N ASN A 81 -7.50 11.59 -7.06
CA ASN A 81 -8.09 10.27 -6.94
C ASN A 81 -7.90 9.78 -5.51
N LEU A 82 -8.94 9.17 -4.94
CA LEU A 82 -8.91 8.60 -3.60
C LEU A 82 -9.37 7.14 -3.66
N GLY A 83 -8.64 6.26 -3.00
CA GLY A 83 -8.95 4.85 -2.94
C GLY A 83 -8.78 4.30 -1.54
N LEU A 84 -9.67 3.38 -1.16
CA LEU A 84 -9.55 2.54 0.03
C LEU A 84 -9.25 1.12 -0.42
N ILE A 85 -8.20 0.53 0.10
CA ILE A 85 -7.84 -0.87 -0.10
C ILE A 85 -7.82 -1.60 1.24
N ASN A 86 -8.21 -2.87 1.23
CA ASN A 86 -8.13 -3.72 2.40
C ASN A 86 -6.71 -4.29 2.60
N PHE A 87 -6.52 -5.06 3.67
CA PHE A 87 -5.21 -5.64 4.00
C PHE A 87 -4.71 -6.64 2.95
N LYS A 88 -5.60 -7.25 2.17
CA LYS A 88 -5.24 -8.08 0.99
C LYS A 88 -4.83 -7.24 -0.22
N GLY A 89 -5.13 -5.93 -0.20
CA GLY A 89 -4.90 -5.01 -1.30
C GLY A 89 -6.02 -5.00 -2.35
N ASP A 90 -7.21 -5.51 -2.02
CA ASP A 90 -8.39 -5.37 -2.87
C ASP A 90 -8.96 -3.96 -2.73
N VAL A 91 -9.43 -3.41 -3.84
CA VAL A 91 -10.06 -2.09 -3.84
C VAL A 91 -11.47 -2.19 -3.25
N VAL A 92 -11.66 -1.54 -2.09
CA VAL A 92 -12.93 -1.50 -1.38
C VAL A 92 -13.79 -0.33 -1.85
N GLN A 93 -13.17 0.83 -2.02
CA GLN A 93 -13.84 2.04 -2.49
C GLN A 93 -12.89 2.89 -3.31
N LEU A 94 -13.43 3.48 -4.39
CA LEU A 94 -12.66 4.33 -5.28
C LEU A 94 -13.46 5.58 -5.64
N LYS A 95 -12.80 6.73 -5.62
CA LYS A 95 -13.34 7.98 -6.09
C LYS A 95 -12.33 8.67 -7.00
N MET A 96 -12.66 8.71 -8.29
CA MET A 96 -11.78 9.19 -9.33
C MET A 96 -12.15 10.60 -9.81
N ASN A 97 -11.15 11.33 -10.27
CA ASN A 97 -11.30 12.63 -10.94
C ASN A 97 -12.10 13.66 -10.13
N VAL A 98 -11.90 13.67 -8.80
CA VAL A 98 -12.50 14.72 -7.96
C VAL A 98 -11.85 16.04 -8.33
N PRO A 99 -12.62 17.07 -8.72
CA PRO A 99 -12.07 18.37 -9.09
C PRO A 99 -11.23 18.96 -7.96
N PHE A 100 -10.00 19.32 -8.28
CA PHE A 100 -9.05 19.92 -7.36
C PHE A 100 -7.95 20.59 -8.17
N LYS A 101 -7.54 21.79 -7.81
CA LYS A 101 -6.43 22.47 -8.46
C LYS A 101 -5.24 22.57 -7.50
N ALA A 102 -4.23 21.75 -7.74
CA ALA A 102 -3.02 21.73 -6.92
C ALA A 102 -2.25 23.05 -7.06
N LYS A 103 -2.11 23.78 -5.95
CA LYS A 103 -1.32 24.99 -5.82
C LYS A 103 -0.43 24.91 -4.59
N ASN A 104 0.74 25.53 -4.64
CA ASN A 104 1.63 25.60 -3.48
C ASN A 104 1.19 26.70 -2.50
N THR A 105 0.00 26.54 -1.93
CA THR A 105 -0.59 27.49 -0.96
C THR A 105 -1.25 26.76 0.20
N PRO A 106 -1.34 27.39 1.40
CA PRO A 106 -2.03 26.82 2.54
C PRO A 106 -3.49 26.47 2.25
N GLU A 107 -4.20 27.31 1.50
CA GLU A 107 -5.62 27.11 1.16
C GLU A 107 -5.81 25.85 0.31
N SER A 108 -4.90 25.61 -0.63
CA SER A 108 -4.93 24.41 -1.47
C SER A 108 -4.66 23.13 -0.65
N LEU A 109 -3.75 23.19 0.33
CA LEU A 109 -3.52 22.09 1.26
C LEU A 109 -4.76 21.84 2.15
N ASP A 110 -5.41 22.91 2.62
CA ASP A 110 -6.64 22.80 3.42
C ASP A 110 -7.77 22.17 2.62
N GLU A 111 -7.90 22.52 1.33
CA GLU A 111 -8.88 21.91 0.43
C GLU A 111 -8.60 20.43 0.23
N LEU A 112 -7.33 20.04 -0.02
CA LEU A 112 -6.93 18.64 -0.11
C LEU A 112 -7.31 17.87 1.15
N CYS A 113 -6.98 18.39 2.33
CA CYS A 113 -7.29 17.75 3.61
C CYS A 113 -8.82 17.64 3.85
N LYS A 114 -9.61 18.64 3.42
CA LYS A 114 -11.07 18.55 3.47
C LYS A 114 -11.62 17.45 2.57
N LEU A 115 -11.08 17.28 1.37
CA LEU A 115 -11.49 16.22 0.45
C LEU A 115 -11.13 14.83 0.99
N ILE A 116 -9.95 14.67 1.59
CA ILE A 116 -9.55 13.44 2.28
C ILE A 116 -10.52 13.14 3.44
N LYS A 117 -10.79 14.12 4.32
CA LYS A 117 -11.76 13.95 5.42
C LYS A 117 -13.14 13.53 4.92
N HIS A 118 -13.63 14.18 3.88
CA HIS A 118 -14.92 13.86 3.30
C HIS A 118 -14.97 12.42 2.73
N PHE A 119 -13.88 11.96 2.15
CA PHE A 119 -13.75 10.57 1.72
C PHE A 119 -13.78 9.61 2.91
N LEU A 120 -12.98 9.88 3.95
CA LEU A 120 -12.92 9.09 5.18
C LEU A 120 -14.26 8.99 5.91
N GLN A 121 -15.08 10.05 5.89
CA GLN A 121 -16.42 10.03 6.48
C GLN A 121 -17.42 9.16 5.72
N LYS A 122 -17.15 8.87 4.44
CA LYS A 122 -18.03 8.06 3.59
C LYS A 122 -17.64 6.58 3.55
N VAL A 123 -16.46 6.24 4.03
CA VAL A 123 -16.05 4.84 4.13
C VAL A 123 -16.62 4.23 5.40
N SER A 124 -17.19 3.03 5.28
CA SER A 124 -17.78 2.30 6.43
C SER A 124 -16.72 1.50 7.17
N VAL A 125 -15.61 2.17 7.56
CA VAL A 125 -14.47 1.56 8.25
C VAL A 125 -14.15 2.38 9.48
N GLU A 126 -13.91 1.72 10.60
CA GLU A 126 -13.50 2.35 11.86
C GLU A 126 -12.13 3.01 11.72
N LYS A 127 -11.94 4.12 12.43
CA LYS A 127 -10.72 4.93 12.32
C LYS A 127 -9.44 4.15 12.65
N ASP A 128 -9.46 3.31 13.66
CA ASP A 128 -8.34 2.49 14.13
C ASP A 128 -7.97 1.36 13.15
N LYS A 129 -8.89 0.99 12.27
CA LYS A 129 -8.64 0.06 11.16
C LYS A 129 -7.92 0.70 9.97
N ILE A 130 -7.87 2.03 9.87
CA ILE A 130 -7.13 2.73 8.81
C ILE A 130 -5.67 2.89 9.24
N LEU A 131 -4.82 2.02 8.73
CA LEU A 131 -3.42 1.89 9.13
C LEU A 131 -2.54 3.03 8.61
N ASN A 132 -2.85 3.53 7.40
CA ASN A 132 -2.09 4.64 6.80
C ASN A 132 -2.88 5.33 5.69
N ILE A 133 -2.62 6.63 5.52
CA ILE A 133 -3.03 7.43 4.37
C ILE A 133 -1.77 7.78 3.59
N ASN A 134 -1.62 7.28 2.36
CA ASN A 134 -0.50 7.62 1.49
C ASN A 134 -0.91 8.68 0.48
N VAL A 135 -0.20 9.81 0.46
CA VAL A 135 -0.46 10.92 -0.47
C VAL A 135 0.66 10.99 -1.49
N ASN A 136 0.32 10.72 -2.75
CA ASN A 136 1.24 10.72 -3.88
C ASN A 136 1.24 12.09 -4.57
N LEU A 137 2.40 12.70 -4.66
CA LEU A 137 2.61 14.04 -5.15
C LEU A 137 3.57 14.05 -6.34
N SER A 138 3.32 14.94 -7.29
CA SER A 138 4.26 15.16 -8.40
C SER A 138 5.49 15.92 -7.93
N GLY A 139 6.66 15.64 -8.54
CA GLY A 139 7.92 16.31 -8.28
C GLY A 139 8.77 15.64 -7.18
N ARG A 140 9.64 16.43 -6.53
CA ARG A 140 10.58 15.90 -5.54
C ARG A 140 9.92 15.72 -4.17
N VAL A 141 9.99 14.49 -3.68
CA VAL A 141 9.46 14.08 -2.38
C VAL A 141 10.53 13.29 -1.63
N ASN A 142 10.69 13.57 -0.36
CA ASN A 142 11.45 12.72 0.57
C ASN A 142 10.47 11.97 1.47
N PRO A 143 10.14 10.70 1.17
CA PRO A 143 9.16 9.94 1.93
C PRO A 143 9.65 9.60 3.35
N ASP A 144 10.96 9.44 3.56
CA ASP A 144 11.52 9.06 4.85
C ASP A 144 11.40 10.18 5.88
N LEU A 145 11.57 11.42 5.43
CA LEU A 145 11.47 12.62 6.26
C LEU A 145 10.10 13.31 6.18
N GLY A 146 9.22 12.86 5.29
CA GLY A 146 7.88 13.40 5.14
C GLY A 146 7.82 14.79 4.47
N TYR A 147 8.82 15.17 3.66
CA TYR A 147 8.89 16.48 3.00
C TYR A 147 8.61 16.40 1.50
N SER A 148 7.81 17.35 1.02
CA SER A 148 7.69 17.66 -0.40
C SER A 148 8.47 18.94 -0.70
N TYR A 149 9.23 18.94 -1.80
CA TYR A 149 10.04 20.10 -2.22
C TYR A 149 9.46 20.82 -3.44
N SER A 150 8.41 20.29 -4.04
CA SER A 150 7.80 20.82 -5.25
C SER A 150 6.45 21.48 -5.02
N ILE A 151 5.67 20.97 -4.08
CA ILE A 151 4.35 21.48 -3.73
C ILE A 151 4.11 21.32 -2.22
N PHE A 152 3.33 22.24 -1.64
CA PHE A 152 3.05 22.29 -0.19
C PHE A 152 4.30 22.41 0.68
N ASN A 153 5.30 23.15 0.20
CA ASN A 153 6.61 23.33 0.85
C ASN A 153 6.75 24.69 1.57
N PHE A 154 5.65 25.22 2.06
CA PHE A 154 5.60 26.53 2.74
C PHE A 154 5.64 26.43 4.27
N ASP A 155 5.56 25.20 4.84
CA ASP A 155 5.70 24.93 6.29
C ASP A 155 7.09 24.33 6.54
N GLU A 156 7.70 24.65 7.67
CA GLU A 156 8.99 24.07 8.10
C GLU A 156 8.84 22.65 8.64
N ARG A 157 7.63 22.26 9.06
CA ARG A 157 7.33 20.91 9.54
C ARG A 157 7.21 19.91 8.40
N PRO A 158 7.43 18.63 8.66
CA PRO A 158 7.11 17.58 7.68
C PRO A 158 5.66 17.71 7.18
N LEU A 159 5.46 17.61 5.88
CA LEU A 159 4.14 17.68 5.27
C LEU A 159 3.22 16.55 5.79
N THR A 160 3.80 15.39 6.11
CA THR A 160 3.09 14.26 6.73
C THR A 160 2.44 14.65 8.05
N ASP A 161 3.14 15.41 8.89
CA ASP A 161 2.63 15.83 10.21
C ASP A 161 1.51 16.87 10.05
N VAL A 162 1.71 17.82 9.14
CA VAL A 162 0.70 18.84 8.83
C VAL A 162 -0.58 18.21 8.28
N ILE A 163 -0.48 17.26 7.36
CA ILE A 163 -1.65 16.56 6.83
C ILE A 163 -2.29 15.71 7.93
N SER A 164 -1.50 14.94 8.70
CA SER A 164 -2.00 14.10 9.79
C SER A 164 -2.86 14.90 10.76
N GLU A 165 -2.37 16.04 11.24
CA GLU A 165 -3.10 16.94 12.12
C GLU A 165 -4.42 17.40 11.48
N LYS A 166 -4.35 17.85 10.22
CA LYS A 166 -5.51 18.38 9.49
C LYS A 166 -6.56 17.31 9.18
N VAL A 167 -6.18 16.06 8.95
CA VAL A 167 -7.15 14.98 8.62
C VAL A 167 -7.70 14.26 9.86
N GLY A 168 -7.22 14.55 11.05
CA GLY A 168 -7.76 14.02 12.31
C GLY A 168 -6.85 13.00 12.99
N GLY A 169 -5.51 13.09 12.81
CA GLY A 169 -4.50 12.30 13.52
C GLY A 169 -4.31 10.90 12.95
N TYR A 170 -4.64 10.66 11.69
CA TYR A 170 -4.27 9.44 11.01
C TYR A 170 -2.77 9.42 10.71
N ARG A 171 -2.17 8.23 10.68
CA ARG A 171 -0.81 8.08 10.15
C ARG A 171 -0.81 8.45 8.67
N VAL A 172 0.12 9.34 8.27
CA VAL A 172 0.25 9.81 6.89
C VAL A 172 1.65 9.52 6.39
N SER A 173 1.74 9.07 5.16
CA SER A 173 2.98 9.01 4.39
C SER A 173 2.81 9.74 3.06
N ILE A 174 3.91 10.19 2.48
CA ILE A 174 3.91 10.79 1.15
C ILE A 174 4.91 10.07 0.25
N ASP A 175 4.63 10.03 -1.04
CA ASP A 175 5.58 9.53 -2.03
C ASP A 175 5.45 10.29 -3.35
N ASN A 176 6.40 10.05 -4.25
CA ASN A 176 6.31 10.54 -5.62
C ASN A 176 5.28 9.73 -6.41
N ASP A 177 4.42 10.40 -7.20
CA ASP A 177 3.36 9.80 -7.99
C ASP A 177 3.86 8.70 -8.95
N THR A 178 4.93 8.96 -9.68
CA THR A 178 5.51 8.00 -10.63
C THR A 178 6.13 6.80 -9.90
N ARG A 179 6.72 7.01 -8.72
CA ARG A 179 7.22 5.90 -7.89
C ARG A 179 6.09 5.03 -7.39
N ALA A 180 5.01 5.63 -6.93
CA ALA A 180 3.82 4.88 -6.50
C ALA A 180 3.20 4.07 -7.66
N MET A 181 3.12 4.66 -8.85
CA MET A 181 2.62 3.97 -10.05
C MET A 181 3.46 2.75 -10.44
N ILE A 182 4.80 2.86 -10.46
CA ILE A 182 5.66 1.70 -10.78
C ILE A 182 5.54 0.58 -9.74
N TYR A 183 5.38 0.91 -8.46
CA TYR A 183 5.10 -0.09 -7.44
C TYR A 183 3.72 -0.73 -7.63
N GLY A 184 2.70 0.03 -7.99
CA GLY A 184 1.38 -0.49 -8.31
C GLY A 184 1.42 -1.48 -9.49
N GLU A 185 2.10 -1.14 -10.57
CA GLU A 185 2.31 -2.02 -11.72
C GLU A 185 3.13 -3.27 -11.38
N TYR A 186 4.16 -3.12 -10.56
CA TYR A 186 4.96 -4.26 -10.09
C TYR A 186 4.16 -5.22 -9.22
N MET A 187 3.29 -4.70 -8.34
CA MET A 187 2.55 -5.52 -7.37
C MET A 187 1.27 -6.13 -7.94
N GLN A 188 0.55 -5.43 -8.83
CA GLN A 188 -0.80 -5.77 -9.26
C GLN A 188 -0.98 -5.74 -10.79
N GLY A 189 -0.05 -5.11 -11.51
CA GLY A 189 -0.17 -4.83 -12.93
C GLY A 189 0.38 -5.92 -13.83
N VAL A 190 0.84 -5.50 -15.00
CA VAL A 190 1.29 -6.38 -16.09
C VAL A 190 2.67 -6.99 -15.90
N VAL A 191 3.45 -6.50 -14.94
CA VAL A 191 4.81 -6.97 -14.66
C VAL A 191 4.79 -8.38 -14.08
N LYS A 192 5.45 -9.33 -14.76
CA LYS A 192 5.43 -10.76 -14.39
C LYS A 192 6.84 -11.31 -14.21
N GLY A 193 7.55 -10.86 -13.17
CA GLY A 193 8.85 -11.41 -12.79
C GLY A 193 10.06 -10.72 -13.43
N GLU A 194 9.87 -9.62 -14.13
CA GLU A 194 10.94 -8.76 -14.61
C GLU A 194 11.73 -8.20 -13.41
N LYS A 195 13.06 -8.24 -13.54
CA LYS A 195 13.98 -7.81 -12.48
C LYS A 195 14.25 -6.30 -12.51
N ASN A 196 14.22 -5.74 -13.72
CA ASN A 196 14.47 -4.32 -13.94
C ASN A 196 13.32 -3.73 -14.75
N ILE A 197 12.72 -2.65 -14.24
CA ILE A 197 11.55 -2.03 -14.83
C ILE A 197 11.83 -0.54 -14.94
N ILE A 198 11.58 0.02 -16.13
CA ILE A 198 11.49 1.44 -16.36
C ILE A 198 10.02 1.77 -16.64
N PHE A 199 9.47 2.66 -15.86
CA PHE A 199 8.11 3.14 -16.00
C PHE A 199 8.14 4.61 -16.44
N ILE A 200 7.43 4.92 -17.52
CA ILE A 200 7.32 6.27 -18.05
C ILE A 200 5.86 6.70 -17.95
N ASN A 201 5.62 7.73 -17.16
CA ASN A 201 4.32 8.38 -17.04
C ASN A 201 4.28 9.61 -17.96
N VAL A 202 3.43 9.55 -18.98
CA VAL A 202 3.20 10.66 -19.91
C VAL A 202 1.82 11.23 -19.61
N SER A 203 1.78 12.39 -18.95
CA SER A 203 0.54 13.11 -18.66
C SER A 203 0.72 14.60 -18.97
N TRP A 204 0.38 15.50 -18.08
CA TRP A 204 0.72 16.95 -18.19
C TRP A 204 2.21 17.24 -18.01
N GLY A 205 2.98 16.27 -17.56
CA GLY A 205 4.42 16.24 -17.46
C GLY A 205 4.95 14.87 -17.85
N LEU A 206 6.26 14.73 -17.87
CA LEU A 206 6.95 13.46 -18.06
C LEU A 206 7.53 13.01 -16.73
N GLY A 207 7.05 11.86 -16.22
CA GLY A 207 7.60 11.20 -15.06
C GLY A 207 8.31 9.91 -15.46
N MET A 208 9.42 9.59 -14.81
CA MET A 208 10.12 8.34 -15.00
C MET A 208 10.42 7.71 -13.63
N GLY A 209 10.06 6.44 -13.49
CA GLY A 209 10.40 5.62 -12.34
C GLY A 209 11.19 4.40 -12.77
N CYS A 210 12.17 4.00 -11.98
CA CYS A 210 12.95 2.79 -12.20
C CYS A 210 12.84 1.88 -10.97
N LEU A 211 12.52 0.61 -11.21
CA LEU A 211 12.65 -0.45 -10.21
C LEU A 211 13.77 -1.37 -10.67
N LEU A 212 14.90 -1.31 -9.98
CA LEU A 212 16.08 -2.10 -10.31
C LEU A 212 16.26 -3.20 -9.26
N TYR A 213 16.42 -4.43 -9.73
CA TYR A 213 16.81 -5.53 -8.86
C TYR A 213 18.31 -5.39 -8.53
N THR A 214 18.58 -4.80 -7.40
CA THR A 214 19.92 -4.92 -6.81
C THR A 214 19.97 -6.23 -6.05
N SER A 215 20.79 -7.19 -6.51
CA SER A 215 21.16 -8.35 -5.69
C SER A 215 21.68 -7.82 -4.36
N PRO A 216 21.26 -8.38 -3.20
CA PRO A 216 21.95 -8.06 -1.96
C PRO A 216 23.43 -8.33 -2.20
N SER A 217 24.26 -7.35 -1.90
CA SER A 217 25.71 -7.51 -1.91
C SER A 217 26.08 -8.66 -0.97
N PRO A 218 26.99 -9.56 -1.38
CA PRO A 218 27.40 -10.67 -0.54
C PRO A 218 27.99 -10.22 0.78
#